data_fcf018fffb5b3ff3c0c34b4cfca5f75f
#
_entry.id   fcf018fffb5b3ff3c0c34b4cfca5f75f
#
_cell.length_a   1.000
_cell.length_b   1.000
_cell.length_c   1.000
_cell.angle_alpha   90.00
_cell.angle_beta   90.00
_cell.angle_gamma   90.00
#
_symmetry.space_group_name_H-M   'P 1'
#
loop_
_entity.id
_entity.type
_entity.pdbx_description
1 polymer ?
#
loop_
_entity_poly.entity_id
_entity_poly.type
_entity_poly.pdbx_seq_one_letter_code
_entity_poly.pdbx_strand_id
1 'polypeptide(L)'
;MWGDIAIAFLIAFLTAFMATPHTINLAKKIGAVDTPNDERRMHKKPIPRIGGLAIYLSFTLTTLFFCEYNSELLTICVGGAALVAIGILDDVYRLKPFIKLFVQVLVAVFAVLNGCIIDHIALGGTYVDLGYFAIPLSVLWIVGLTNSINFIDGLDGLA
;
A
#
# COMPACT_ATOMS: atom_id res chain seq x y z
N MET A 1 0.06 -15.45 22.32
CA MET A 1 0.12 -15.64 20.85
C MET A 1 -1.25 -15.51 20.17
N TRP A 2 -2.24 -16.43 20.35
CA TRP A 2 -3.55 -16.29 19.68
C TRP A 2 -4.36 -15.08 20.18
N GLY A 3 -4.26 -14.76 21.48
CA GLY A 3 -4.94 -13.59 22.07
C GLY A 3 -4.44 -12.27 21.49
N ASP A 4 -3.13 -12.12 21.32
CA ASP A 4 -2.50 -10.92 20.78
C ASP A 4 -2.88 -10.70 19.32
N ILE A 5 -2.93 -11.78 18.53
CA ILE A 5 -3.39 -11.74 17.13
C ILE A 5 -4.84 -11.30 17.04
N ALA A 6 -5.72 -11.84 17.90
CA ALA A 6 -7.13 -11.45 17.92
C ALA A 6 -7.33 -9.99 18.32
N ILE A 7 -6.56 -9.50 19.31
CA ILE A 7 -6.59 -8.10 19.73
C ILE A 7 -6.04 -7.19 18.62
N ALA A 8 -4.91 -7.54 18.00
CA ALA A 8 -4.35 -6.79 16.89
C ALA A 8 -5.33 -6.68 15.71
N PHE A 9 -5.99 -7.79 15.35
CA PHE A 9 -7.02 -7.80 14.32
C PHE A 9 -8.19 -6.88 14.68
N LEU A 10 -8.69 -6.94 15.93
CA LEU A 10 -9.78 -6.10 16.37
C LEU A 10 -9.41 -4.60 16.33
N ILE A 11 -8.21 -4.25 16.77
CA ILE A 11 -7.71 -2.87 16.74
C ILE A 11 -7.57 -2.39 15.29
N ALA A 12 -6.98 -3.20 14.40
CA ALA A 12 -6.87 -2.87 12.99
C ALA A 12 -8.25 -2.65 12.35
N PHE A 13 -9.20 -3.55 12.62
CA PHE A 13 -10.57 -3.45 12.11
C PHE A 13 -11.27 -2.19 12.62
N LEU A 14 -11.25 -1.93 13.93
CA LEU A 14 -11.90 -0.76 14.52
C LEU A 14 -11.27 0.54 14.02
N THR A 15 -9.94 0.58 13.91
CA THR A 15 -9.24 1.77 13.39
C THR A 15 -9.61 2.03 11.94
N ALA A 16 -9.60 1.01 11.07
CA ALA A 16 -10.00 1.15 9.68
C ALA A 16 -11.47 1.60 9.56
N PHE A 17 -12.35 0.98 10.35
CA PHE A 17 -13.78 1.31 10.37
C PHE A 17 -14.02 2.77 10.80
N MET A 18 -13.34 3.23 11.84
CA MET A 18 -13.45 4.62 12.33
C MET A 18 -12.77 5.63 11.39
N ALA A 19 -11.66 5.25 10.75
CA ALA A 19 -10.94 6.13 9.81
C ALA A 19 -11.68 6.32 8.49
N THR A 20 -12.41 5.30 8.02
CA THR A 20 -13.09 5.31 6.71
C THR A 20 -14.01 6.53 6.50
N PRO A 21 -14.94 6.91 7.39
CA PRO A 21 -15.77 8.10 7.17
C PRO A 21 -14.96 9.40 7.13
N HIS A 22 -13.84 9.46 7.86
CA HIS A 22 -12.94 10.61 7.83
C HIS A 22 -12.19 10.71 6.51
N THR A 23 -11.70 9.59 5.98
CA THR A 23 -11.05 9.55 4.66
C THR A 23 -12.03 9.88 3.53
N ILE A 24 -13.28 9.42 3.59
CA ILE A 24 -14.34 9.79 2.65
C ILE A 24 -14.56 11.32 2.65
N ASN A 25 -14.66 11.93 3.83
CA ASN A 25 -14.84 13.38 3.95
C ASN A 25 -13.62 14.16 3.44
N LEU A 26 -12.42 13.65 3.75
CA LEU A 26 -11.17 14.23 3.24
C LEU A 26 -11.12 14.15 1.71
N ALA A 27 -11.43 12.99 1.11
CA ALA A 27 -11.47 12.80 -0.34
C ALA A 27 -12.34 13.85 -1.03
N LYS A 28 -13.55 14.10 -0.48
CA LYS A 28 -14.47 15.12 -0.99
C LYS A 28 -13.88 16.52 -0.90
N LYS A 29 -13.18 16.85 0.20
CA LYS A 29 -12.58 18.18 0.43
C LYS A 29 -11.42 18.47 -0.52
N ILE A 30 -10.57 17.46 -0.79
CA ILE A 30 -9.36 17.63 -1.64
C ILE A 30 -9.63 17.33 -3.11
N GLY A 31 -10.84 16.90 -3.47
CA GLY A 31 -11.21 16.59 -4.85
C GLY A 31 -10.73 15.22 -5.35
N ALA A 32 -10.27 14.33 -4.44
CA ALA A 32 -9.86 12.96 -4.77
C ALA A 32 -11.09 12.04 -4.90
N VAL A 33 -11.99 12.38 -5.83
CA VAL A 33 -13.27 11.71 -6.05
C VAL A 33 -13.40 11.36 -7.53
N ASP A 34 -13.74 10.10 -7.81
CA ASP A 34 -14.08 9.68 -9.17
C ASP A 34 -15.51 10.10 -9.50
N THR A 35 -15.65 11.08 -10.39
CA THR A 35 -16.95 11.49 -10.93
C THR A 35 -17.18 10.75 -12.26
N PRO A 36 -18.35 10.11 -12.44
CA PRO A 36 -18.68 9.42 -13.69
C PRO A 36 -18.90 10.45 -14.81
N ASN A 37 -17.85 10.70 -15.59
CA ASN A 37 -17.93 11.63 -16.74
C ASN A 37 -18.14 10.92 -18.08
N ASP A 38 -18.16 9.57 -18.12
CA ASP A 38 -18.27 8.76 -19.33
C ASP A 38 -19.31 7.66 -19.18
N GLU A 39 -20.05 7.35 -20.25
CA GLU A 39 -21.02 6.23 -20.34
C GLU A 39 -20.41 4.85 -20.10
N ARG A 40 -19.07 4.73 -20.12
CA ARG A 40 -18.33 3.48 -19.87
C ARG A 40 -18.18 3.15 -18.40
N ARG A 41 -18.51 4.06 -17.48
CA ARG A 41 -18.34 3.84 -16.03
C ARG A 41 -19.63 3.30 -15.43
N MET A 42 -19.53 2.15 -14.74
CA MET A 42 -20.67 1.42 -14.19
C MET A 42 -21.32 2.10 -12.97
N HIS A 43 -20.63 3.02 -12.32
CA HIS A 43 -21.15 3.70 -11.12
C HIS A 43 -21.77 5.08 -11.46
N LYS A 44 -22.94 5.32 -10.87
CA LYS A 44 -23.71 6.57 -11.05
C LYS A 44 -23.44 7.64 -9.99
N LYS A 45 -22.69 7.30 -8.93
CA LYS A 45 -22.38 8.20 -7.81
C LYS A 45 -20.88 8.45 -7.72
N PRO A 46 -20.44 9.64 -7.25
CA PRO A 46 -19.04 9.93 -7.01
C PRO A 46 -18.44 8.98 -5.98
N ILE A 47 -17.34 8.29 -6.31
CA ILE A 47 -16.64 7.35 -5.42
C ILE A 47 -15.34 7.99 -4.92
N PRO A 48 -15.14 8.07 -3.57
CA PRO A 48 -13.87 8.52 -3.00
C PRO A 48 -12.74 7.54 -3.31
N ARG A 49 -11.55 8.05 -3.71
CA ARG A 49 -10.42 7.21 -4.15
C ARG A 49 -9.37 6.95 -3.07
N ILE A 50 -9.33 7.72 -1.99
CA ILE A 50 -8.28 7.62 -0.95
C ILE A 50 -8.57 6.58 0.16
N GLY A 51 -9.27 5.48 -0.16
CA GLY A 51 -9.55 4.39 0.80
C GLY A 51 -8.28 3.77 1.39
N GLY A 52 -7.21 3.67 0.61
CA GLY A 52 -5.91 3.17 1.04
C GLY A 52 -5.30 3.93 2.23
N LEU A 53 -5.69 5.19 2.47
CA LEU A 53 -5.26 5.95 3.65
C LEU A 53 -5.80 5.33 4.94
N ALA A 54 -7.06 4.88 4.97
CA ALA A 54 -7.64 4.24 6.16
C ALA A 54 -6.96 2.90 6.46
N ILE A 55 -6.65 2.12 5.41
CA ILE A 55 -5.91 0.85 5.52
C ILE A 55 -4.51 1.10 6.06
N TYR A 56 -3.79 2.07 5.50
CA TYR A 56 -2.44 2.42 5.93
C TYR A 56 -2.41 2.89 7.40
N LEU A 57 -3.34 3.74 7.82
CA LEU A 57 -3.42 4.22 9.20
C LEU A 57 -3.69 3.07 10.17
N SER A 58 -4.60 2.15 9.84
CA SER A 58 -4.90 1.00 10.68
C SER A 58 -3.73 0.03 10.76
N PHE A 59 -3.06 -0.24 9.64
CA PHE A 59 -1.86 -1.06 9.60
C PHE A 59 -0.76 -0.45 10.47
N THR A 60 -0.41 0.81 10.23
CA THR A 60 0.69 1.48 10.95
C THR A 60 0.41 1.55 12.44
N LEU A 61 -0.80 1.93 12.85
CA LEU A 61 -1.17 1.99 14.27
C LEU A 61 -1.00 0.61 14.92
N THR A 62 -1.55 -0.43 14.30
CA THR A 62 -1.52 -1.78 14.86
C THR A 62 -0.11 -2.34 14.94
N THR A 63 0.70 -2.18 13.90
CA THR A 63 2.09 -2.67 13.89
C THR A 63 2.95 -1.94 14.91
N LEU A 64 2.76 -0.66 15.15
CA LEU A 64 3.48 0.11 16.17
C LEU A 64 3.18 -0.36 17.60
N PHE A 65 2.00 -0.97 17.86
CA PHE A 65 1.64 -1.50 19.17
C PHE A 65 2.05 -2.96 19.39
N PHE A 66 2.07 -3.78 18.34
CA PHE A 66 2.22 -5.23 18.46
C PHE A 66 3.53 -5.80 17.88
N CYS A 67 4.25 -5.04 17.07
CA CYS A 67 5.52 -5.49 16.51
C CYS A 67 6.71 -4.89 17.25
N GLU A 68 7.81 -5.62 17.28
CA GLU A 68 9.07 -5.10 17.80
C GLU A 68 9.63 -4.01 16.88
N TYR A 69 10.16 -2.96 17.48
CA TYR A 69 10.79 -1.87 16.77
C TYR A 69 12.11 -2.32 16.14
N ASN A 70 12.14 -2.39 14.83
CA ASN A 70 13.34 -2.66 14.04
C ASN A 70 13.39 -1.74 12.79
N SER A 71 14.53 -1.77 12.08
CA SER A 71 14.72 -0.96 10.87
C SER A 71 13.74 -1.32 9.75
N GLU A 72 13.37 -2.59 9.64
CA GLU A 72 12.43 -3.09 8.63
C GLU A 72 11.02 -2.54 8.86
N LEU A 73 10.52 -2.60 10.11
CA LEU A 73 9.22 -2.04 10.46
C LEU A 73 9.15 -0.53 10.17
N LEU A 74 10.18 0.21 10.60
CA LEU A 74 10.25 1.64 10.34
C LEU A 74 10.26 1.93 8.83
N THR A 75 11.02 1.14 8.07
CA THR A 75 11.12 1.26 6.62
C THR A 75 9.77 0.99 5.94
N ILE A 76 9.04 -0.04 6.37
CA ILE A 76 7.70 -0.35 5.85
C ILE A 76 6.72 0.79 6.17
N CYS A 77 6.75 1.34 7.38
CA CYS A 77 5.89 2.46 7.74
C CYS A 77 6.23 3.73 6.93
N VAL A 78 7.51 4.11 6.85
CA VAL A 78 7.93 5.31 6.09
C VAL A 78 7.70 5.14 4.59
N GLY A 79 8.07 3.99 4.03
CA GLY A 79 7.84 3.66 2.63
C GLY A 79 6.35 3.64 2.28
N GLY A 80 5.54 3.02 3.15
CA GLY A 80 4.08 3.01 3.03
C GLY A 80 3.48 4.41 3.03
N ALA A 81 3.95 5.29 3.94
CA ALA A 81 3.53 6.70 3.96
C ALA A 81 3.82 7.41 2.64
N ALA A 82 5.03 7.21 2.09
CA ALA A 82 5.42 7.80 0.81
C ALA A 82 4.55 7.29 -0.35
N LEU A 83 4.24 5.98 -0.39
CA LEU A 83 3.37 5.38 -1.40
C LEU A 83 1.93 5.89 -1.29
N VAL A 84 1.39 6.01 -0.08
CA VAL A 84 0.05 6.59 0.13
C VAL A 84 0.02 8.05 -0.27
N ALA A 85 1.05 8.84 0.10
CA ALA A 85 1.12 10.25 -0.27
C ALA A 85 1.15 10.45 -1.79
N ILE A 86 1.99 9.69 -2.52
CA ILE A 86 2.03 9.78 -3.99
C ILE A 86 0.73 9.29 -4.63
N GLY A 87 0.06 8.30 -4.04
CA GLY A 87 -1.26 7.84 -4.47
C GLY A 87 -2.32 8.93 -4.33
N ILE A 88 -2.38 9.61 -3.19
CA ILE A 88 -3.29 10.74 -2.96
C ILE A 88 -3.00 11.89 -3.95
N LEU A 89 -1.72 12.21 -4.17
CA LEU A 89 -1.33 13.24 -5.14
C LEU A 89 -1.72 12.85 -6.56
N ASP A 90 -1.60 11.57 -6.92
CA ASP A 90 -2.06 11.05 -8.21
C ASP A 90 -3.58 11.20 -8.39
N ASP A 91 -4.36 10.85 -7.36
CA ASP A 91 -5.82 10.96 -7.38
C ASP A 91 -6.31 12.43 -7.51
N VAL A 92 -5.57 13.38 -6.90
CA VAL A 92 -5.92 14.82 -6.96
C VAL A 92 -5.42 15.48 -8.25
N TYR A 93 -4.15 15.24 -8.63
CA TYR A 93 -3.47 15.99 -9.68
C TYR A 93 -3.32 15.21 -11.00
N ARG A 94 -3.67 13.92 -11.04
CA ARG A 94 -3.49 13.02 -12.20
C ARG A 94 -2.05 13.07 -12.70
N LEU A 95 -1.13 12.61 -11.84
CA LEU A 95 0.30 12.64 -12.12
C LEU A 95 0.66 11.84 -13.39
N LYS A 96 1.75 12.21 -14.03
CA LYS A 96 2.29 11.41 -15.14
C LYS A 96 2.73 10.05 -14.60
N PRO A 97 2.43 8.93 -15.30
CA PRO A 97 2.78 7.57 -14.84
C PRO A 97 4.26 7.39 -14.47
N PHE A 98 5.17 8.07 -15.18
CA PHE A 98 6.60 8.01 -14.89
C PHE A 98 6.99 8.61 -13.53
N ILE A 99 6.28 9.64 -13.05
CA ILE A 99 6.55 10.24 -11.72
C ILE A 99 6.16 9.25 -10.63
N LYS A 100 4.99 8.63 -10.76
CA LYS A 100 4.50 7.61 -9.84
C LYS A 100 5.45 6.41 -9.79
N LEU A 101 5.83 5.87 -10.97
CA LEU A 101 6.76 4.76 -11.07
C LEU A 101 8.12 5.10 -10.46
N PHE A 102 8.65 6.30 -10.73
CA PHE A 102 9.93 6.74 -10.17
C PHE A 102 9.92 6.75 -8.63
N VAL A 103 8.86 7.31 -8.02
CA VAL A 103 8.73 7.30 -6.55
C VAL A 103 8.58 5.87 -6.01
N GLN A 104 7.82 5.01 -6.68
CA GLN A 104 7.69 3.59 -6.28
C GLN A 104 9.04 2.87 -6.31
N VAL A 105 9.85 3.09 -7.36
CA VAL A 105 11.20 2.51 -7.45
C VAL A 105 12.09 3.03 -6.33
N LEU A 106 12.08 4.34 -6.03
CA LEU A 106 12.87 4.90 -4.93
C LEU A 106 12.47 4.29 -3.57
N VAL A 107 11.17 4.16 -3.31
CA VAL A 107 10.67 3.52 -2.08
C VAL A 107 11.05 2.05 -2.03
N ALA A 108 10.98 1.32 -3.14
CA ALA A 108 11.36 -0.08 -3.20
C ALA A 108 12.87 -0.27 -2.96
N VAL A 109 13.72 0.57 -3.57
CA VAL A 109 15.17 0.57 -3.31
C VAL A 109 15.47 0.88 -1.85
N PHE A 110 14.81 1.89 -1.28
CA PHE A 110 14.94 2.22 0.13
C PHE A 110 14.56 1.04 1.02
N ALA A 111 13.47 0.34 0.73
CA ALA A 111 13.02 -0.84 1.48
C ALA A 111 14.04 -1.98 1.41
N VAL A 112 14.53 -2.28 0.22
CA VAL A 112 15.52 -3.37 -0.01
C VAL A 112 16.84 -3.08 0.70
N LEU A 113 17.32 -1.84 0.67
CA LEU A 113 18.56 -1.43 1.36
C LEU A 113 18.44 -1.46 2.89
N ASN A 114 17.23 -1.43 3.44
CA ASN A 114 16.96 -1.52 4.87
C ASN A 114 16.49 -2.91 5.33
N GLY A 115 16.70 -3.95 4.54
CA GLY A 115 16.48 -5.35 4.94
C GLY A 115 15.21 -6.00 4.37
N CYS A 116 14.31 -5.25 3.71
CA CYS A 116 13.13 -5.83 3.06
C CYS A 116 13.52 -6.49 1.73
N ILE A 117 14.36 -7.52 1.77
CA ILE A 117 14.94 -8.17 0.60
C ILE A 117 14.49 -9.64 0.50
N ILE A 118 14.24 -10.11 -0.72
CA ILE A 118 14.06 -11.53 -1.05
C ILE A 118 15.44 -12.08 -1.40
N ASP A 119 16.07 -12.77 -0.48
CA ASP A 119 17.42 -13.32 -0.64
C ASP A 119 17.44 -14.75 -1.16
N HIS A 120 16.34 -15.49 -0.94
CA HIS A 120 16.22 -16.89 -1.39
C HIS A 120 14.80 -17.22 -1.83
N ILE A 121 14.66 -18.24 -2.67
CA ILE A 121 13.37 -18.79 -3.12
C ILE A 121 13.34 -20.28 -2.76
N ALA A 122 12.24 -20.74 -2.17
CA ALA A 122 12.02 -22.16 -1.88
C ALA A 122 11.38 -22.84 -3.12
N LEU A 123 12.10 -23.76 -3.73
CA LEU A 123 11.63 -24.56 -4.87
C LEU A 123 11.71 -26.05 -4.51
N GLY A 124 10.55 -26.70 -4.41
CA GLY A 124 10.48 -28.16 -4.20
C GLY A 124 11.23 -28.71 -2.99
N GLY A 125 11.34 -27.92 -1.89
CA GLY A 125 12.05 -28.29 -0.67
C GLY A 125 13.53 -27.91 -0.63
N THR A 126 14.06 -27.28 -1.68
CA THR A 126 15.41 -26.69 -1.70
C THR A 126 15.33 -25.17 -1.66
N TYR A 127 16.28 -24.54 -0.97
CA TYR A 127 16.43 -23.08 -0.96
C TYR A 127 17.47 -22.69 -2.01
N VAL A 128 17.07 -21.85 -2.92
CA VAL A 128 17.95 -21.26 -3.95
C VAL A 128 18.29 -19.85 -3.54
N ASP A 129 19.56 -19.60 -3.24
CA ASP A 129 20.07 -18.26 -2.94
C ASP A 129 20.11 -17.44 -4.23
N LEU A 130 19.57 -16.23 -4.18
CA LEU A 130 19.50 -15.32 -5.31
C LEU A 130 20.78 -14.50 -5.53
N GLY A 131 21.65 -14.43 -4.53
CA GLY A 131 22.91 -13.69 -4.61
C GLY A 131 22.72 -12.27 -5.15
N TYR A 132 23.42 -11.91 -6.21
CA TYR A 132 23.34 -10.57 -6.82
C TYR A 132 21.97 -10.23 -7.43
N PHE A 133 21.13 -11.24 -7.72
CA PHE A 133 19.79 -11.02 -8.23
C PHE A 133 18.77 -10.66 -7.14
N ALA A 134 19.11 -10.81 -5.88
CA ALA A 134 18.21 -10.51 -4.75
C ALA A 134 17.70 -9.06 -4.79
N ILE A 135 18.60 -8.09 -5.00
CA ILE A 135 18.24 -6.66 -5.02
C ILE A 135 17.30 -6.32 -6.19
N PRO A 136 17.68 -6.56 -7.47
CA PRO A 136 16.81 -6.19 -8.58
C PRO A 136 15.49 -6.95 -8.58
N LEU A 137 15.47 -8.21 -8.16
CA LEU A 137 14.25 -9.00 -8.07
C LEU A 137 13.31 -8.47 -6.98
N SER A 138 13.84 -8.11 -5.80
CA SER A 138 13.04 -7.54 -4.72
C SER A 138 12.43 -6.19 -5.11
N VAL A 139 13.20 -5.32 -5.76
CA VAL A 139 12.69 -4.03 -6.27
C VAL A 139 11.58 -4.26 -7.29
N LEU A 140 11.82 -5.15 -8.26
CA LEU A 140 10.82 -5.50 -9.28
C LEU A 140 9.55 -6.08 -8.65
N TRP A 141 9.71 -6.94 -7.63
CA TRP A 141 8.60 -7.55 -6.91
C TRP A 141 7.75 -6.51 -6.18
N ILE A 142 8.37 -5.62 -5.40
CA ILE A 142 7.67 -4.56 -4.67
C ILE A 142 6.92 -3.63 -5.63
N VAL A 143 7.60 -3.14 -6.67
CA VAL A 143 7.00 -2.25 -7.66
C VAL A 143 5.91 -2.96 -8.46
N GLY A 144 6.14 -4.21 -8.84
CA GLY A 144 5.19 -5.03 -9.58
C GLY A 144 3.91 -5.27 -8.79
N LEU A 145 4.00 -5.70 -7.53
CA LEU A 145 2.84 -5.90 -6.66
C LEU A 145 2.09 -4.58 -6.40
N THR A 146 2.81 -3.49 -6.12
CA THR A 146 2.19 -2.18 -5.89
C THR A 146 1.34 -1.75 -7.09
N ASN A 147 1.84 -1.92 -8.31
CA ASN A 147 1.10 -1.57 -9.52
C ASN A 147 -0.02 -2.58 -9.81
N SER A 148 0.20 -3.87 -9.60
CA SER A 148 -0.84 -4.90 -9.81
C SER A 148 -2.06 -4.64 -8.92
N ILE A 149 -1.85 -4.38 -7.63
CA ILE A 149 -2.94 -4.04 -6.70
C ILE A 149 -3.64 -2.75 -7.13
N ASN A 150 -2.89 -1.73 -7.55
CA ASN A 150 -3.47 -0.49 -8.04
C ASN A 150 -4.34 -0.68 -9.30
N PHE A 151 -4.01 -1.62 -10.18
CA PHE A 151 -4.85 -1.96 -11.33
C PHE A 151 -6.12 -2.69 -10.93
N ILE A 152 -6.04 -3.59 -9.94
CA ILE A 152 -7.19 -4.36 -9.43
C ILE A 152 -8.18 -3.45 -8.70
N ASP A 153 -7.67 -2.46 -7.93
CA ASP A 153 -8.48 -1.47 -7.20
C ASP A 153 -9.36 -0.59 -8.12
N GLY A 154 -9.06 -0.57 -9.41
CA GLY A 154 -9.92 0.09 -10.42
C GLY A 154 -11.23 -0.63 -10.74
N LEU A 155 -11.44 -1.85 -10.21
CA LEU A 155 -12.63 -2.67 -10.45
C LEU A 155 -13.36 -2.88 -9.11
N ASP A 156 -14.55 -2.31 -9.01
CA ASP A 156 -15.39 -2.33 -7.80
C ASP A 156 -15.59 -3.76 -7.25
N GLY A 157 -15.16 -3.99 -6.01
CA GLY A 157 -15.29 -5.28 -5.31
C GLY A 157 -14.28 -6.36 -5.70
N LEU A 158 -13.23 -6.06 -6.46
CA LEU A 158 -12.21 -7.02 -6.87
C LEU A 158 -10.94 -6.96 -5.99
N ALA A 159 -10.72 -5.89 -5.27
CA ALA A 159 -9.59 -5.68 -4.36
C ALA A 159 -9.96 -5.99 -2.91
#